data_e8b5c9241092df903ef5498ef8adbc70
#
_entry.id   e8b5c9241092df903ef5498ef8adbc70
#
_cell.length_a   1.000
_cell.length_b   1.000
_cell.length_c   1.000
_cell.angle_alpha   90.00
_cell.angle_beta   90.00
_cell.angle_gamma   90.00
#
_symmetry.space_group_name_H-M   'P 1'
#
loop_
_entity.id
_entity.type
_entity.pdbx_description
1 polymer ?
#
loop_
_entity_poly.entity_id
_entity_poly.type
_entity_poly.pdbx_seq_one_letter_code
_entity_poly.pdbx_strand_id
1 'polypeptide(L)'
;MKNVLVTGATGFLGKYLVSELLDEGCHVIAVGRNETAGADLEEKGASFVKADFTDKAALSESFRNIDCVIHAGALSTVWGKWEDFYNINVLGTRNICELCIENGVSRIVYISSPSIYSAKKDRFDIKEDDFDKSNELNYYIKSKILAEEVIKEFREKGLYTVVLRPRGLFGIGDTSLIPRVLRANSKIGIPLFNNGQNLVDITHVRNVAHACCLASSAHDIDGETFNITNGEPTAFRDILEEFLAAIDEKPKYLKLPFGLVFGISSFLEWFYRSFKLRGEPALTRYTVCTLAFSQTLNIEKAQKKLGYKPVISLSEGIVEYGNWWKEHQKG
;
A
#
# COMPACT_ATOMS: atom_id res chain seq x y z
N MET A 1 -1.46 27.98 6.09
CA MET A 1 -0.59 26.85 5.75
C MET A 1 -1.02 25.69 6.64
N LYS A 2 -1.23 24.50 6.10
CA LYS A 2 -1.74 23.35 6.84
C LYS A 2 -0.56 22.54 7.39
N ASN A 3 -0.62 22.17 8.68
CA ASN A 3 0.39 21.30 9.30
C ASN A 3 -0.05 19.85 9.14
N VAL A 4 0.72 19.06 8.42
CA VAL A 4 0.41 17.65 8.13
C VAL A 4 1.50 16.75 8.67
N LEU A 5 1.13 15.80 9.52
CA LEU A 5 2.04 14.76 9.99
C LEU A 5 1.87 13.48 9.14
N VAL A 6 2.98 12.97 8.61
CA VAL A 6 3.02 11.75 7.81
C VAL A 6 3.79 10.67 8.55
N THR A 7 3.14 9.58 8.93
CA THR A 7 3.86 8.39 9.44
C THR A 7 4.25 7.48 8.28
N GLY A 8 5.37 6.76 8.43
CA GLY A 8 5.91 5.96 7.33
C GLY A 8 6.51 6.82 6.21
N ALA A 9 6.85 8.07 6.51
CA ALA A 9 7.35 9.07 5.56
C ALA A 9 8.62 8.62 4.82
N THR A 10 9.47 7.83 5.46
CA THR A 10 10.72 7.29 4.85
C THR A 10 10.48 6.04 3.98
N GLY A 11 9.22 5.56 3.87
CA GLY A 11 8.83 4.45 3.02
C GLY A 11 8.60 4.86 1.57
N PHE A 12 8.28 3.88 0.71
CA PHE A 12 8.05 4.10 -0.72
C PHE A 12 6.96 5.15 -0.99
N LEU A 13 5.72 4.91 -0.52
CA LEU A 13 4.63 5.89 -0.65
C LEU A 13 4.94 7.20 0.09
N GLY A 14 5.53 7.09 1.30
CA GLY A 14 5.76 8.24 2.17
C GLY A 14 6.62 9.34 1.54
N LYS A 15 7.65 8.97 0.79
CA LYS A 15 8.53 9.93 0.09
C LYS A 15 7.77 10.75 -0.97
N TYR A 16 6.91 10.10 -1.74
CA TYR A 16 6.05 10.78 -2.73
C TYR A 16 5.01 11.67 -2.07
N LEU A 17 4.41 11.15 -1.00
CA LEU A 17 3.40 11.89 -0.24
C LEU A 17 3.97 13.16 0.40
N VAL A 18 5.17 13.07 1.00
CA VAL A 18 5.85 14.26 1.57
C VAL A 18 6.14 15.28 0.47
N SER A 19 6.67 14.85 -0.69
CA SER A 19 6.90 15.77 -1.81
C SER A 19 5.63 16.45 -2.29
N GLU A 20 4.55 15.70 -2.54
CA GLU A 20 3.26 16.23 -2.98
C GLU A 20 2.67 17.24 -1.99
N LEU A 21 2.74 16.95 -0.70
CA LEU A 21 2.25 17.87 0.35
C LEU A 21 3.07 19.16 0.43
N LEU A 22 4.38 19.08 0.24
CA LEU A 22 5.24 20.27 0.19
C LEU A 22 4.93 21.13 -1.03
N ASP A 23 4.71 20.51 -2.19
CA ASP A 23 4.33 21.18 -3.43
C ASP A 23 2.97 21.88 -3.30
N GLU A 24 2.04 21.30 -2.53
CA GLU A 24 0.75 21.92 -2.15
C GLU A 24 0.89 23.01 -1.05
N GLY A 25 2.10 23.35 -0.65
CA GLY A 25 2.39 24.42 0.34
C GLY A 25 2.07 24.03 1.78
N CYS A 26 2.00 22.76 2.12
CA CYS A 26 1.83 22.30 3.50
C CYS A 26 3.15 22.39 4.27
N HIS A 27 3.06 22.58 5.59
CA HIS A 27 4.16 22.29 6.50
C HIS A 27 4.09 20.81 6.90
N VAL A 28 5.13 20.04 6.54
CA VAL A 28 5.11 18.59 6.69
C VAL A 28 6.02 18.11 7.80
N ILE A 29 5.47 17.36 8.76
CA ILE A 29 6.23 16.63 9.78
C ILE A 29 6.32 15.16 9.32
N ALA A 30 7.51 14.77 8.91
CA ALA A 30 7.81 13.45 8.37
C ALA A 30 8.31 12.50 9.47
N VAL A 31 7.51 11.51 9.85
CA VAL A 31 7.87 10.52 10.89
C VAL A 31 8.34 9.21 10.24
N GLY A 32 9.52 8.76 10.62
CA GLY A 32 10.09 7.52 10.10
C GLY A 32 11.31 7.04 10.88
N ARG A 33 11.79 5.81 10.58
CA ARG A 33 12.93 5.18 11.28
C ARG A 33 14.26 5.34 10.55
N ASN A 34 14.24 5.59 9.26
CA ASN A 34 15.44 5.67 8.42
C ASN A 34 15.96 7.10 8.37
N GLU A 35 17.07 7.36 9.06
CA GLU A 35 17.68 8.69 9.15
C GLU A 35 18.19 9.22 7.82
N THR A 36 18.79 8.36 6.99
CA THR A 36 19.29 8.79 5.67
C THR A 36 18.14 9.28 4.80
N ALA A 37 17.05 8.50 4.72
CA ALA A 37 15.87 8.92 3.98
C ALA A 37 15.15 10.11 4.66
N GLY A 38 15.32 10.28 5.96
CA GLY A 38 14.83 11.44 6.71
C GLY A 38 15.56 12.71 6.30
N ALA A 39 16.90 12.67 6.21
CA ALA A 39 17.71 13.79 5.75
C ALA A 39 17.34 14.22 4.31
N ASP A 40 17.10 13.25 3.40
CA ASP A 40 16.61 13.57 2.04
C ASP A 40 15.27 14.33 2.07
N LEU A 41 14.41 14.05 3.06
CA LEU A 41 13.13 14.76 3.22
C LEU A 41 13.30 16.14 3.82
N GLU A 42 14.27 16.34 4.73
CA GLU A 42 14.62 17.66 5.29
C GLU A 42 15.20 18.58 4.22
N GLU A 43 16.07 18.06 3.34
CA GLU A 43 16.59 18.82 2.19
C GLU A 43 15.47 19.32 1.27
N LYS A 44 14.32 18.60 1.22
CA LYS A 44 13.13 19.01 0.47
C LYS A 44 12.24 20.01 1.22
N GLY A 45 12.51 20.27 2.49
CA GLY A 45 11.77 21.24 3.32
C GLY A 45 10.80 20.62 4.33
N ALA A 46 10.78 19.32 4.55
CA ALA A 46 10.02 18.70 5.62
C ALA A 46 10.76 18.78 6.96
N SER A 47 10.04 18.71 8.07
CA SER A 47 10.63 18.51 9.40
C SER A 47 10.66 17.01 9.69
N PHE A 48 11.84 16.42 9.85
CA PHE A 48 11.96 14.99 10.10
C PHE A 48 11.98 14.66 11.59
N VAL A 49 11.21 13.66 11.99
CA VAL A 49 11.21 13.09 13.34
C VAL A 49 11.55 11.60 13.26
N LYS A 50 12.72 11.24 13.81
CA LYS A 50 13.12 9.83 13.92
C LYS A 50 12.32 9.16 15.04
N ALA A 51 11.28 8.43 14.69
CA ALA A 51 10.48 7.67 15.64
C ALA A 51 9.86 6.43 14.98
N ASP A 52 9.56 5.42 15.82
CA ASP A 52 8.65 4.33 15.44
C ASP A 52 7.24 4.73 15.87
N PHE A 53 6.27 4.64 14.97
CA PHE A 53 4.88 5.03 15.27
C PHE A 53 4.19 4.07 16.28
N THR A 54 4.83 2.98 16.64
CA THR A 54 4.39 2.13 17.76
C THR A 54 4.82 2.67 19.12
N ASP A 55 5.78 3.58 19.17
CA ASP A 55 6.20 4.29 20.38
C ASP A 55 5.44 5.61 20.53
N LYS A 56 4.30 5.54 21.23
CA LYS A 56 3.43 6.69 21.48
C LYS A 56 4.15 7.84 22.21
N ALA A 57 5.03 7.51 23.17
CA ALA A 57 5.73 8.52 23.96
C ALA A 57 6.72 9.32 23.09
N ALA A 58 7.46 8.63 22.22
CA ALA A 58 8.40 9.28 21.28
C ALA A 58 7.72 10.21 20.27
N LEU A 59 6.42 10.01 20.01
CA LEU A 59 5.66 10.79 19.04
C LEU A 59 4.92 11.99 19.63
N SER A 60 4.69 12.04 20.95
CA SER A 60 3.73 13.00 21.57
C SER A 60 4.01 14.46 21.20
N GLU A 61 5.27 14.87 21.18
CA GLU A 61 5.65 16.27 20.84
C GLU A 61 5.39 16.60 19.36
N SER A 62 5.52 15.62 18.46
CA SER A 62 5.33 15.85 17.02
C SER A 62 3.87 16.05 16.61
N PHE A 63 2.92 15.75 17.50
CA PHE A 63 1.48 15.95 17.26
C PHE A 63 0.98 17.36 17.62
N ARG A 64 1.82 18.24 18.20
CA ARG A 64 1.41 19.60 18.56
C ARG A 64 1.12 20.43 17.31
N ASN A 65 -0.03 21.12 17.31
CA ASN A 65 -0.49 21.99 16.22
C ASN A 65 -0.62 21.28 14.85
N ILE A 66 -0.93 19.99 14.83
CA ILE A 66 -1.19 19.24 13.63
C ILE A 66 -2.66 19.35 13.23
N ASP A 67 -2.91 19.73 11.97
CA ASP A 67 -4.26 19.80 11.40
C ASP A 67 -4.73 18.44 10.87
N CYS A 68 -3.81 17.68 10.27
CA CYS A 68 -4.12 16.39 9.64
C CYS A 68 -2.99 15.40 9.82
N VAL A 69 -3.32 14.16 10.11
CA VAL A 69 -2.37 13.05 10.10
C VAL A 69 -2.65 12.16 8.89
N ILE A 70 -1.62 11.84 8.11
CA ILE A 70 -1.69 10.80 7.08
C ILE A 70 -0.89 9.59 7.57
N HIS A 71 -1.63 8.55 7.97
CA HIS A 71 -1.02 7.35 8.54
C HIS A 71 -0.75 6.32 7.44
N ALA A 72 0.47 6.39 6.86
CA ALA A 72 0.94 5.47 5.83
C ALA A 72 1.93 4.40 6.35
N GLY A 73 2.28 4.45 7.64
CA GLY A 73 3.13 3.45 8.29
C GLY A 73 2.40 2.12 8.48
N ALA A 74 3.02 1.02 8.04
CA ALA A 74 2.49 -0.33 8.25
C ALA A 74 3.59 -1.40 8.07
N LEU A 75 3.38 -2.57 8.66
CA LEU A 75 4.06 -3.80 8.27
C LEU A 75 3.30 -4.40 7.08
N SER A 76 3.85 -4.24 5.86
CA SER A 76 3.19 -4.60 4.59
C SER A 76 3.74 -5.87 3.95
N THR A 77 4.38 -6.76 4.71
CA THR A 77 4.86 -8.05 4.22
C THR A 77 3.71 -9.05 4.11
N VAL A 78 3.85 -10.03 3.23
CA VAL A 78 2.81 -11.08 3.06
C VAL A 78 2.97 -12.22 4.06
N TRP A 79 4.11 -12.27 4.79
CA TRP A 79 4.45 -13.32 5.73
C TRP A 79 5.14 -12.75 6.99
N GLY A 80 4.87 -13.34 8.14
CA GLY A 80 5.45 -12.96 9.44
C GLY A 80 4.66 -13.56 10.61
N LYS A 81 5.00 -13.15 11.82
CA LYS A 81 4.28 -13.55 13.04
C LYS A 81 3.04 -12.68 13.22
N TRP A 82 1.99 -13.26 13.79
CA TRP A 82 0.77 -12.52 14.09
C TRP A 82 1.01 -11.34 15.03
N GLU A 83 1.82 -11.54 16.03
CA GLU A 83 2.15 -10.54 17.05
C GLU A 83 2.76 -9.28 16.42
N ASP A 84 3.64 -9.45 15.43
CA ASP A 84 4.29 -8.32 14.72
C ASP A 84 3.25 -7.51 13.93
N PHE A 85 2.36 -8.19 13.20
CA PHE A 85 1.27 -7.53 12.46
C PHE A 85 0.29 -6.83 13.39
N TYR A 86 -0.08 -7.48 14.50
CA TYR A 86 -1.01 -6.91 15.47
C TYR A 86 -0.42 -5.68 16.15
N ASN A 87 0.80 -5.79 16.65
CA ASN A 87 1.47 -4.69 17.36
C ASN A 87 1.70 -3.49 16.43
N ILE A 88 2.17 -3.74 15.21
CA ILE A 88 2.51 -2.65 14.29
C ILE A 88 1.25 -2.08 13.64
N ASN A 89 0.41 -2.92 13.02
CA ASN A 89 -0.70 -2.42 12.20
C ASN A 89 -1.94 -2.07 13.02
N VAL A 90 -2.21 -2.77 14.14
CA VAL A 90 -3.42 -2.55 14.94
C VAL A 90 -3.12 -1.61 16.12
N LEU A 91 -2.19 -1.98 17.00
CA LEU A 91 -1.86 -1.15 18.15
C LEU A 91 -1.14 0.12 17.75
N GLY A 92 -0.24 0.07 16.75
CA GLY A 92 0.39 1.28 16.20
C GLY A 92 -0.65 2.26 15.63
N THR A 93 -1.65 1.79 14.87
CA THR A 93 -2.75 2.63 14.39
C THR A 93 -3.56 3.21 15.56
N ARG A 94 -3.82 2.42 16.61
CA ARG A 94 -4.49 2.91 17.83
C ARG A 94 -3.72 4.02 18.50
N ASN A 95 -2.40 3.88 18.67
CA ASN A 95 -1.53 4.92 19.24
C ASN A 95 -1.64 6.24 18.47
N ILE A 96 -1.64 6.17 17.13
CA ILE A 96 -1.79 7.35 16.28
C ILE A 96 -3.15 8.02 16.48
N CYS A 97 -4.23 7.23 16.51
CA CYS A 97 -5.58 7.76 16.75
C CYS A 97 -5.73 8.39 18.16
N GLU A 98 -5.14 7.78 19.18
CA GLU A 98 -5.11 8.35 20.54
C GLU A 98 -4.38 9.68 20.58
N LEU A 99 -3.19 9.75 19.95
CA LEU A 99 -2.45 11.01 19.84
C LEU A 99 -3.22 12.09 19.08
N CYS A 100 -3.98 11.70 18.03
CA CYS A 100 -4.86 12.65 17.34
C CYS A 100 -5.91 13.25 18.29
N ILE A 101 -6.61 12.42 19.08
CA ILE A 101 -7.60 12.90 20.06
C ILE A 101 -6.94 13.76 21.14
N GLU A 102 -5.85 13.29 21.74
CA GLU A 102 -5.14 13.97 22.83
C GLU A 102 -4.63 15.35 22.44
N ASN A 103 -4.27 15.55 21.17
CA ASN A 103 -3.73 16.83 20.65
C ASN A 103 -4.72 17.64 19.81
N GLY A 104 -5.98 17.21 19.73
CA GLY A 104 -7.02 17.94 18.99
C GLY A 104 -6.79 17.95 17.47
N VAL A 105 -6.13 16.93 16.92
CA VAL A 105 -5.96 16.78 15.46
C VAL A 105 -7.32 16.63 14.80
N SER A 106 -7.60 17.49 13.80
CA SER A 106 -8.92 17.55 13.19
C SER A 106 -9.25 16.33 12.34
N ARG A 107 -8.23 15.69 11.72
CA ARG A 107 -8.46 14.62 10.71
C ARG A 107 -7.34 13.59 10.67
N ILE A 108 -7.71 12.35 10.43
CA ILE A 108 -6.78 11.27 10.04
C ILE A 108 -7.16 10.70 8.66
N VAL A 109 -6.17 10.57 7.77
CA VAL A 109 -6.24 9.78 6.53
C VAL A 109 -5.44 8.51 6.75
N TYR A 110 -6.12 7.36 6.77
CA TYR A 110 -5.51 6.06 7.00
C TYR A 110 -5.29 5.31 5.69
N ILE A 111 -4.06 4.86 5.44
CA ILE A 111 -3.74 4.04 4.26
C ILE A 111 -3.94 2.57 4.61
N SER A 112 -5.03 2.01 4.13
CA SER A 112 -5.36 0.60 4.24
C SER A 112 -4.87 -0.19 3.03
N SER A 113 -5.52 -1.30 2.68
CA SER A 113 -5.11 -2.15 1.57
C SER A 113 -6.30 -2.90 0.97
N PRO A 114 -6.41 -3.01 -0.35
CA PRO A 114 -7.42 -3.82 -1.01
C PRO A 114 -7.12 -5.33 -0.94
N SER A 115 -6.02 -5.73 -0.30
CA SER A 115 -5.77 -7.15 0.00
C SER A 115 -6.90 -7.79 0.81
N ILE A 116 -7.67 -6.99 1.56
CA ILE A 116 -8.86 -7.44 2.29
C ILE A 116 -9.94 -8.03 1.38
N TYR A 117 -9.94 -7.67 0.09
CA TYR A 117 -10.84 -8.24 -0.92
C TYR A 117 -10.37 -9.58 -1.47
N SER A 118 -9.14 -10.02 -1.16
CA SER A 118 -8.56 -11.22 -1.74
C SER A 118 -9.39 -12.46 -1.45
N ALA A 119 -9.67 -13.21 -2.50
CA ALA A 119 -10.46 -14.44 -2.45
C ALA A 119 -9.93 -15.45 -3.46
N LYS A 120 -10.33 -16.71 -3.31
CA LYS A 120 -10.01 -17.80 -4.24
C LYS A 120 -11.01 -17.86 -5.42
N LYS A 121 -11.28 -16.70 -6.02
CA LYS A 121 -12.17 -16.55 -7.18
C LYS A 121 -11.96 -15.19 -7.84
N ASP A 122 -12.38 -15.06 -9.10
CA ASP A 122 -12.42 -13.78 -9.79
C ASP A 122 -13.42 -12.84 -9.13
N ARG A 123 -13.05 -11.56 -9.03
CA ARG A 123 -13.87 -10.48 -8.51
C ARG A 123 -13.66 -9.22 -9.35
N PHE A 124 -14.74 -8.66 -9.86
CA PHE A 124 -14.72 -7.50 -10.74
C PHE A 124 -15.50 -6.36 -10.12
N ASP A 125 -15.07 -5.13 -10.41
CA ASP A 125 -15.75 -3.90 -10.01
C ASP A 125 -16.07 -3.85 -8.51
N ILE A 126 -15.11 -4.26 -7.67
CA ILE A 126 -15.27 -4.40 -6.21
C ILE A 126 -15.49 -3.04 -5.58
N LYS A 127 -16.61 -2.85 -4.90
CA LYS A 127 -16.91 -1.66 -4.10
C LYS A 127 -16.34 -1.79 -2.69
N GLU A 128 -16.27 -0.65 -1.98
CA GLU A 128 -15.62 -0.57 -0.68
C GLU A 128 -16.24 -1.46 0.40
N ASP A 129 -17.53 -1.75 0.30
CA ASP A 129 -18.26 -2.60 1.27
C ASP A 129 -18.21 -4.10 0.90
N ASP A 130 -17.68 -4.44 -0.27
CA ASP A 130 -17.66 -5.80 -0.80
C ASP A 130 -16.51 -6.64 -0.21
N PHE A 131 -16.32 -6.70 1.09
CA PHE A 131 -15.28 -7.53 1.68
C PHE A 131 -15.80 -8.41 2.83
N ASP A 132 -15.12 -9.52 3.02
CA ASP A 132 -15.38 -10.44 4.12
C ASP A 132 -14.57 -10.02 5.35
N LYS A 133 -15.24 -9.57 6.40
CA LYS A 133 -14.60 -9.16 7.67
C LYS A 133 -13.86 -10.30 8.35
N SER A 134 -14.20 -11.55 8.05
CA SER A 134 -13.54 -12.74 8.57
C SER A 134 -12.37 -13.23 7.70
N ASN A 135 -11.97 -12.47 6.68
CA ASN A 135 -10.89 -12.86 5.79
C ASN A 135 -9.54 -12.94 6.52
N GLU A 136 -9.06 -14.15 6.68
CA GLU A 136 -7.78 -14.49 7.33
C GLU A 136 -6.84 -15.22 6.37
N LEU A 137 -6.92 -14.93 5.06
CA LEU A 137 -6.05 -15.58 4.08
C LEU A 137 -4.56 -15.41 4.42
N ASN A 138 -4.20 -14.28 5.02
CA ASN A 138 -2.92 -14.09 5.73
C ASN A 138 -3.08 -13.09 6.89
N TYR A 139 -2.04 -12.97 7.73
CA TYR A 139 -2.06 -12.07 8.89
C TYR A 139 -2.04 -10.59 8.53
N TYR A 140 -1.49 -10.23 7.37
CA TYR A 140 -1.54 -8.86 6.87
C TYR A 140 -2.99 -8.42 6.63
N ILE A 141 -3.77 -9.23 5.91
CA ILE A 141 -5.20 -8.98 5.65
C ILE A 141 -5.94 -8.81 6.97
N LYS A 142 -5.81 -9.78 7.88
CA LYS A 142 -6.45 -9.74 9.19
C LYS A 142 -6.10 -8.45 9.95
N SER A 143 -4.81 -8.08 9.96
CA SER A 143 -4.37 -6.87 10.68
C SER A 143 -4.90 -5.58 10.06
N LYS A 144 -5.04 -5.51 8.73
CA LYS A 144 -5.61 -4.33 8.05
C LYS A 144 -7.11 -4.20 8.32
N ILE A 145 -7.86 -5.30 8.35
CA ILE A 145 -9.28 -5.29 8.75
C ILE A 145 -9.43 -4.77 10.18
N LEU A 146 -8.66 -5.30 11.13
CA LEU A 146 -8.70 -4.85 12.52
C LEU A 146 -8.26 -3.39 12.68
N ALA A 147 -7.30 -2.93 11.91
CA ALA A 147 -6.89 -1.52 11.94
C ALA A 147 -7.98 -0.58 11.41
N GLU A 148 -8.75 -0.98 10.39
CA GLU A 148 -9.92 -0.22 9.95
C GLU A 148 -11.03 -0.18 11.02
N GLU A 149 -11.22 -1.25 11.81
CA GLU A 149 -12.15 -1.22 12.94
C GLU A 149 -11.65 -0.26 14.04
N VAL A 150 -10.33 -0.16 14.27
CA VAL A 150 -9.76 0.88 15.16
C VAL A 150 -10.09 2.28 14.62
N ILE A 151 -9.89 2.56 13.34
CA ILE A 151 -10.23 3.86 12.73
C ILE A 151 -11.70 4.18 12.95
N LYS A 152 -12.60 3.21 12.75
CA LYS A 152 -14.03 3.36 12.99
C LYS A 152 -14.37 3.66 14.47
N GLU A 153 -13.73 2.96 15.41
CA GLU A 153 -13.87 3.21 16.84
C GLU A 153 -13.53 4.67 17.20
N PHE A 154 -12.44 5.19 16.63
CA PHE A 154 -12.03 6.57 16.90
C PHE A 154 -12.88 7.63 16.19
N ARG A 155 -13.50 7.29 15.06
CA ARG A 155 -14.55 8.12 14.47
C ARG A 155 -15.73 8.28 15.43
N GLU A 156 -16.18 7.22 16.07
CA GLU A 156 -17.26 7.27 17.07
C GLU A 156 -16.88 8.13 18.29
N LYS A 157 -15.58 8.34 18.53
CA LYS A 157 -15.04 9.27 19.54
C LYS A 157 -14.85 10.71 19.04
N GLY A 158 -15.27 11.01 17.80
CA GLY A 158 -15.27 12.35 17.23
C GLY A 158 -14.06 12.70 16.36
N LEU A 159 -13.16 11.76 16.06
CA LEU A 159 -12.06 11.98 15.12
C LEU A 159 -12.59 11.88 13.67
N TYR A 160 -12.38 12.91 12.86
CA TYR A 160 -12.72 12.84 11.43
C TYR A 160 -11.79 11.85 10.71
N THR A 161 -12.35 10.82 10.11
CA THR A 161 -11.58 9.72 9.56
C THR A 161 -11.83 9.49 8.08
N VAL A 162 -10.78 9.22 7.32
CA VAL A 162 -10.86 8.81 5.91
C VAL A 162 -9.95 7.60 5.71
N VAL A 163 -10.43 6.59 4.99
CA VAL A 163 -9.68 5.38 4.68
C VAL A 163 -9.41 5.31 3.17
N LEU A 164 -8.16 5.12 2.76
CA LEU A 164 -7.79 4.87 1.37
C LEU A 164 -7.27 3.44 1.21
N ARG A 165 -7.73 2.73 0.19
CA ARG A 165 -7.30 1.37 -0.16
C ARG A 165 -6.62 1.35 -1.53
N PRO A 166 -5.34 1.74 -1.62
CA PRO A 166 -4.61 1.78 -2.88
C PRO A 166 -4.15 0.39 -3.32
N ARG A 167 -4.37 0.04 -4.60
CA ARG A 167 -4.07 -1.29 -5.17
C ARG A 167 -2.71 -1.33 -5.84
N GLY A 168 -1.85 -2.32 -5.47
CA GLY A 168 -0.66 -2.69 -6.22
C GLY A 168 0.25 -1.52 -6.61
N LEU A 169 0.88 -0.87 -5.63
CA LEU A 169 1.70 0.32 -5.87
C LEU A 169 2.96 -0.01 -6.67
N PHE A 170 3.25 0.80 -7.68
CA PHE A 170 4.49 0.77 -8.43
C PHE A 170 5.02 2.18 -8.71
N GLY A 171 6.28 2.29 -9.10
CA GLY A 171 6.98 3.53 -9.42
C GLY A 171 8.43 3.48 -9.02
N ILE A 172 9.18 4.57 -9.24
CA ILE A 172 10.60 4.66 -8.87
C ILE A 172 10.76 4.52 -7.36
N GLY A 173 11.65 3.62 -6.93
CA GLY A 173 11.87 3.32 -5.51
C GLY A 173 10.94 2.23 -4.95
N ASP A 174 10.15 1.53 -5.80
CA ASP A 174 9.42 0.34 -5.38
C ASP A 174 10.37 -0.77 -4.92
N THR A 175 10.16 -1.25 -3.71
CA THR A 175 10.93 -2.34 -3.10
C THR A 175 10.16 -3.66 -3.04
N SER A 176 8.94 -3.71 -3.56
CA SER A 176 8.00 -4.81 -3.37
C SER A 176 7.56 -5.48 -4.67
N LEU A 177 6.79 -4.80 -5.49
CA LEU A 177 6.12 -5.39 -6.66
C LEU A 177 7.13 -5.70 -7.77
N ILE A 178 7.81 -4.66 -8.27
CA ILE A 178 8.72 -4.77 -9.40
C ILE A 178 9.93 -5.67 -9.08
N PRO A 179 10.62 -5.51 -7.92
CA PRO A 179 11.73 -6.39 -7.58
C PRO A 179 11.34 -7.87 -7.49
N ARG A 180 10.10 -8.18 -7.07
CA ARG A 180 9.61 -9.57 -7.07
C ARG A 180 9.41 -10.11 -8.47
N VAL A 181 8.84 -9.32 -9.37
CA VAL A 181 8.66 -9.68 -10.80
C VAL A 181 10.02 -9.93 -11.45
N LEU A 182 10.98 -9.02 -11.30
CA LEU A 182 12.31 -9.14 -11.87
C LEU A 182 13.07 -10.37 -11.33
N ARG A 183 12.99 -10.60 -10.02
CA ARG A 183 13.60 -11.78 -9.39
C ARG A 183 12.99 -13.09 -9.91
N ALA A 184 11.67 -13.12 -10.12
CA ALA A 184 11.01 -14.30 -10.70
C ALA A 184 11.46 -14.48 -12.15
N ASN A 185 11.48 -13.41 -12.96
CA ASN A 185 11.88 -13.44 -14.36
C ASN A 185 13.33 -13.94 -14.53
N SER A 186 14.26 -13.47 -13.69
CA SER A 186 15.67 -13.86 -13.77
C SER A 186 15.95 -15.30 -13.35
N LYS A 187 15.13 -15.89 -12.46
CA LYS A 187 15.35 -17.23 -11.90
C LYS A 187 14.59 -18.32 -12.69
N ILE A 188 13.36 -18.59 -12.27
CA ILE A 188 12.54 -19.71 -12.74
C ILE A 188 11.46 -19.32 -13.73
N GLY A 189 11.23 -18.03 -13.90
CA GLY A 189 10.12 -17.46 -14.67
C GLY A 189 8.96 -17.00 -13.79
N ILE A 190 8.13 -16.14 -14.35
CA ILE A 190 6.96 -15.56 -13.68
C ILE A 190 5.81 -16.56 -13.73
N PRO A 191 5.25 -16.99 -12.60
CA PRO A 191 4.10 -17.89 -12.57
C PRO A 191 2.92 -17.26 -13.32
N LEU A 192 2.41 -17.97 -14.32
CA LEU A 192 1.29 -17.50 -15.13
C LEU A 192 0.12 -18.50 -15.01
N PHE A 193 -0.97 -18.05 -14.41
CA PHE A 193 -2.23 -18.78 -14.34
C PHE A 193 -3.18 -18.26 -15.43
N ASN A 194 -4.04 -19.11 -15.96
CA ASN A 194 -5.00 -18.76 -17.00
C ASN A 194 -4.37 -17.93 -18.15
N ASN A 195 -3.17 -18.27 -18.57
CA ASN A 195 -2.36 -17.54 -19.54
C ASN A 195 -2.17 -16.04 -19.23
N GLY A 196 -2.37 -15.61 -17.98
CA GLY A 196 -2.25 -14.24 -17.56
C GLY A 196 -3.39 -13.30 -17.97
N GLN A 197 -4.54 -13.88 -18.35
CA GLN A 197 -5.73 -13.14 -18.78
C GLN A 197 -6.55 -12.58 -17.61
N ASN A 198 -6.15 -12.87 -16.38
CA ASN A 198 -6.79 -12.29 -15.20
C ASN A 198 -6.58 -10.78 -15.17
N LEU A 199 -7.67 -10.03 -15.01
CA LEU A 199 -7.65 -8.57 -14.93
C LEU A 199 -7.25 -8.11 -13.53
N VAL A 200 -6.30 -7.20 -13.48
CA VAL A 200 -5.82 -6.62 -12.23
C VAL A 200 -5.69 -5.10 -12.33
N ASP A 201 -5.88 -4.44 -11.21
CA ASP A 201 -5.50 -3.05 -11.05
C ASP A 201 -4.11 -2.95 -10.44
N ILE A 202 -3.31 -2.02 -10.95
CA ILE A 202 -2.11 -1.50 -10.29
C ILE A 202 -2.19 0.02 -10.25
N THR A 203 -1.41 0.64 -9.37
CA THR A 203 -1.52 2.08 -9.13
C THR A 203 -0.15 2.72 -9.10
N HIS A 204 0.07 3.72 -9.95
CA HIS A 204 1.29 4.50 -9.83
C HIS A 204 1.31 5.24 -8.49
N VAL A 205 2.44 5.24 -7.81
CA VAL A 205 2.57 5.78 -6.44
C VAL A 205 2.20 7.27 -6.35
N ARG A 206 2.43 8.06 -7.40
CA ARG A 206 2.01 9.49 -7.47
C ARG A 206 0.49 9.64 -7.42
N ASN A 207 -0.26 8.74 -8.06
CA ASN A 207 -1.71 8.76 -7.99
C ASN A 207 -2.22 8.51 -6.57
N VAL A 208 -1.52 7.67 -5.80
CA VAL A 208 -1.85 7.44 -4.38
C VAL A 208 -1.50 8.65 -3.53
N ALA A 209 -0.34 9.27 -3.73
CA ALA A 209 0.06 10.50 -3.04
C ALA A 209 -0.97 11.61 -3.30
N HIS A 210 -1.36 11.81 -4.56
CA HIS A 210 -2.42 12.75 -4.95
C HIS A 210 -3.76 12.47 -4.25
N ALA A 211 -4.20 11.20 -4.22
CA ALA A 211 -5.42 10.84 -3.49
C ALA A 211 -5.34 11.15 -1.98
N CYS A 212 -4.16 10.99 -1.37
CA CYS A 212 -3.94 11.36 0.03
C CYS A 212 -4.05 12.87 0.26
N CYS A 213 -3.50 13.68 -0.65
CA CYS A 213 -3.60 15.15 -0.59
C CYS A 213 -5.05 15.60 -0.72
N LEU A 214 -5.81 15.04 -1.68
CA LEU A 214 -7.24 15.30 -1.80
C LEU A 214 -8.00 14.91 -0.52
N ALA A 215 -7.77 13.70 0.02
CA ALA A 215 -8.42 13.23 1.23
C ALA A 215 -8.08 14.05 2.47
N SER A 216 -6.90 14.67 2.48
CA SER A 216 -6.48 15.54 3.59
C SER A 216 -7.29 16.82 3.69
N SER A 217 -7.89 17.30 2.59
CA SER A 217 -8.55 18.61 2.50
C SER A 217 -10.03 18.57 2.09
N ALA A 218 -10.49 17.48 1.44
CA ALA A 218 -11.89 17.37 0.98
C ALA A 218 -12.89 17.46 2.14
N HIS A 219 -14.07 18.05 1.87
CA HIS A 219 -15.16 18.18 2.82
C HIS A 219 -16.18 17.03 2.63
N ASP A 220 -17.02 16.81 3.63
CA ASP A 220 -18.15 15.87 3.60
C ASP A 220 -17.79 14.40 3.29
N ILE A 221 -16.58 13.98 3.75
CA ILE A 221 -16.07 12.62 3.57
C ILE A 221 -15.72 11.91 4.89
N ASP A 222 -16.26 12.39 6.02
CA ASP A 222 -16.03 11.73 7.30
C ASP A 222 -16.55 10.29 7.34
N GLY A 223 -15.69 9.37 7.73
CA GLY A 223 -15.95 7.94 7.79
C GLY A 223 -16.02 7.25 6.43
N GLU A 224 -15.67 7.96 5.36
CA GLU A 224 -15.65 7.35 4.04
C GLU A 224 -14.40 6.50 3.82
N THR A 225 -14.59 5.43 3.08
CA THR A 225 -13.52 4.58 2.56
C THR A 225 -13.50 4.68 1.04
N PHE A 226 -12.31 4.73 0.44
CA PHE A 226 -12.14 4.88 -1.00
C PHE A 226 -11.16 3.85 -1.55
N ASN A 227 -11.55 3.16 -2.61
CA ASN A 227 -10.65 2.41 -3.45
C ASN A 227 -9.85 3.36 -4.34
N ILE A 228 -8.54 3.14 -4.46
CA ILE A 228 -7.65 3.98 -5.26
C ILE A 228 -6.86 3.10 -6.23
N THR A 229 -7.06 3.32 -7.53
CA THR A 229 -6.32 2.68 -8.63
C THR A 229 -6.06 3.67 -9.76
N ASN A 230 -5.33 3.25 -10.78
CA ASN A 230 -5.23 4.03 -12.02
C ASN A 230 -6.56 4.09 -12.80
N GLY A 231 -7.55 3.24 -12.46
CA GLY A 231 -8.80 3.14 -13.20
C GLY A 231 -8.66 2.46 -14.57
N GLU A 232 -7.60 1.71 -14.76
CA GLU A 232 -7.20 1.03 -16.00
C GLU A 232 -7.01 -0.48 -15.75
N PRO A 233 -8.10 -1.25 -15.48
CA PRO A 233 -7.99 -2.70 -15.29
C PRO A 233 -7.36 -3.36 -16.51
N THR A 234 -6.21 -4.00 -16.34
CA THR A 234 -5.42 -4.55 -17.45
C THR A 234 -5.11 -6.02 -17.19
N ALA A 235 -4.97 -6.83 -18.27
CA ALA A 235 -4.57 -8.22 -18.11
C ALA A 235 -3.15 -8.31 -17.51
N PHE A 236 -2.98 -9.18 -16.54
CA PHE A 236 -1.70 -9.33 -15.82
C PHE A 236 -0.52 -9.56 -16.76
N ARG A 237 -0.75 -10.34 -17.82
CA ARG A 237 0.25 -10.60 -18.84
C ARG A 237 0.67 -9.32 -19.59
N ASP A 238 -0.29 -8.48 -19.97
CA ASP A 238 -0.02 -7.26 -20.74
C ASP A 238 0.79 -6.26 -19.93
N ILE A 239 0.46 -6.12 -18.63
CA ILE A 239 1.26 -5.34 -17.67
C ILE A 239 2.70 -5.85 -17.62
N LEU A 240 2.90 -7.18 -17.52
CA LEU A 240 4.24 -7.76 -17.46
C LEU A 240 5.03 -7.54 -18.75
N GLU A 241 4.38 -7.69 -19.91
CA GLU A 241 5.01 -7.50 -21.22
C GLU A 241 5.43 -6.02 -21.41
N GLU A 242 4.55 -5.07 -21.09
CA GLU A 242 4.85 -3.64 -21.16
C GLU A 242 5.98 -3.25 -20.19
N PHE A 243 5.92 -3.74 -18.95
CA PHE A 243 6.92 -3.45 -17.93
C PHE A 243 8.31 -3.99 -18.29
N LEU A 244 8.39 -5.26 -18.72
CA LEU A 244 9.66 -5.88 -19.09
C LEU A 244 10.22 -5.28 -20.38
N ALA A 245 9.37 -4.94 -21.34
CA ALA A 245 9.79 -4.22 -22.55
C ALA A 245 10.39 -2.85 -22.23
N ALA A 246 9.81 -2.11 -21.27
CA ALA A 246 10.31 -0.80 -20.86
C ALA A 246 11.73 -0.82 -20.29
N ILE A 247 12.16 -1.96 -19.72
CA ILE A 247 13.51 -2.19 -19.18
C ILE A 247 14.41 -3.06 -20.07
N ASP A 248 14.03 -3.27 -21.35
CA ASP A 248 14.73 -4.08 -22.34
C ASP A 248 14.88 -5.58 -21.94
N GLU A 249 13.98 -6.08 -21.12
CA GLU A 249 13.93 -7.48 -20.70
C GLU A 249 12.85 -8.27 -21.45
N LYS A 250 13.03 -9.58 -21.56
CA LYS A 250 12.02 -10.49 -22.13
C LYS A 250 11.35 -11.31 -21.04
N PRO A 251 10.01 -11.43 -21.05
CA PRO A 251 9.29 -12.23 -20.07
C PRO A 251 9.61 -13.73 -20.23
N LYS A 252 9.90 -14.38 -19.11
CA LYS A 252 9.97 -15.83 -18.99
C LYS A 252 8.76 -16.29 -18.19
N TYR A 253 7.88 -17.05 -18.81
CA TYR A 253 6.66 -17.52 -18.17
C TYR A 253 6.77 -18.96 -17.73
N LEU A 254 6.29 -19.23 -16.52
CA LEU A 254 6.12 -20.57 -15.98
C LEU A 254 4.62 -20.88 -15.88
N LYS A 255 4.11 -21.69 -16.82
CA LYS A 255 2.70 -22.12 -16.82
C LYS A 255 2.49 -23.20 -15.79
N LEU A 256 1.66 -22.94 -14.80
CA LEU A 256 1.41 -23.85 -13.69
C LEU A 256 -0.10 -24.02 -13.45
N PRO A 257 -0.58 -25.23 -13.15
CA PRO A 257 -1.96 -25.44 -12.76
C PRO A 257 -2.20 -24.89 -11.35
N PHE A 258 -3.22 -24.02 -11.21
CA PHE A 258 -3.54 -23.36 -9.95
C PHE A 258 -3.65 -24.32 -8.77
N GLY A 259 -4.40 -25.42 -8.90
CA GLY A 259 -4.65 -26.36 -7.79
C GLY A 259 -3.37 -26.97 -7.22
N LEU A 260 -2.41 -27.32 -8.10
CA LEU A 260 -1.11 -27.85 -7.67
C LEU A 260 -0.30 -26.82 -6.91
N VAL A 261 -0.19 -25.59 -7.46
CA VAL A 261 0.61 -24.51 -6.85
C VAL A 261 -0.02 -24.05 -5.53
N PHE A 262 -1.35 -24.00 -5.47
CA PHE A 262 -2.06 -23.65 -4.22
C PHE A 262 -1.88 -24.75 -3.15
N GLY A 263 -1.87 -26.03 -3.53
CA GLY A 263 -1.57 -27.14 -2.63
C GLY A 263 -0.14 -27.05 -2.07
N ILE A 264 0.84 -26.81 -2.95
CA ILE A 264 2.25 -26.63 -2.55
C ILE A 264 2.39 -25.42 -1.62
N SER A 265 1.79 -24.29 -1.94
CA SER A 265 1.87 -23.09 -1.08
C SER A 265 1.24 -23.34 0.30
N SER A 266 0.13 -24.07 0.36
CA SER A 266 -0.52 -24.44 1.62
C SER A 266 0.37 -25.33 2.49
N PHE A 267 1.04 -26.32 1.87
CA PHE A 267 2.00 -27.17 2.54
C PHE A 267 3.23 -26.39 3.04
N LEU A 268 3.78 -25.51 2.20
CA LEU A 268 4.92 -24.65 2.58
C LEU A 268 4.57 -23.74 3.76
N GLU A 269 3.42 -23.10 3.75
CA GLU A 269 2.97 -22.26 4.87
C GLU A 269 2.83 -23.07 6.15
N TRP A 270 2.20 -24.26 6.07
CA TRP A 270 2.08 -25.16 7.23
C TRP A 270 3.45 -25.58 7.73
N PHE A 271 4.38 -25.98 6.86
CA PHE A 271 5.72 -26.41 7.20
C PHE A 271 6.52 -25.29 7.89
N TYR A 272 6.54 -24.07 7.30
CA TYR A 272 7.23 -22.92 7.89
C TYR A 272 6.69 -22.56 9.28
N ARG A 273 5.38 -22.62 9.47
CA ARG A 273 4.74 -22.36 10.78
C ARG A 273 5.04 -23.44 11.80
N SER A 274 4.91 -24.70 11.42
CA SER A 274 5.12 -25.84 12.32
C SER A 274 6.57 -25.95 12.83
N PHE A 275 7.54 -25.68 11.94
CA PHE A 275 8.96 -25.73 12.27
C PHE A 275 9.54 -24.36 12.64
N LYS A 276 8.71 -23.31 12.74
CA LYS A 276 9.11 -21.93 13.11
C LYS A 276 10.29 -21.43 12.27
N LEU A 277 10.31 -21.74 10.98
CA LEU A 277 11.40 -21.36 10.08
C LEU A 277 11.48 -19.85 9.93
N ARG A 278 12.71 -19.33 9.78
CA ARG A 278 12.95 -17.91 9.51
C ARG A 278 12.74 -17.61 8.03
N GLY A 279 12.27 -16.39 7.74
CA GLY A 279 12.04 -15.91 6.37
C GLY A 279 10.65 -16.23 5.84
N GLU A 280 10.41 -15.81 4.59
CA GLU A 280 9.14 -15.98 3.87
C GLU A 280 9.20 -17.24 3.00
N PRO A 281 8.15 -18.10 2.96
CA PRO A 281 8.06 -19.18 1.98
C PRO A 281 8.14 -18.63 0.57
N ALA A 282 8.76 -19.39 -0.34
CA ALA A 282 8.89 -19.00 -1.75
C ALA A 282 7.54 -18.71 -2.41
N LEU A 283 6.46 -19.35 -1.94
CA LEU A 283 5.07 -19.14 -2.37
C LEU A 283 4.16 -19.17 -1.16
N THR A 284 3.23 -18.22 -1.11
CA THR A 284 2.14 -18.19 -0.12
C THR A 284 0.79 -18.33 -0.81
N ARG A 285 -0.22 -18.82 -0.10
CA ARG A 285 -1.60 -18.92 -0.64
C ARG A 285 -2.10 -17.56 -1.14
N TYR A 286 -1.77 -16.50 -0.40
CA TYR A 286 -2.12 -15.13 -0.78
C TYR A 286 -1.49 -14.74 -2.12
N THR A 287 -0.18 -14.94 -2.29
CA THR A 287 0.52 -14.63 -3.55
C THR A 287 -0.06 -15.42 -4.72
N VAL A 288 -0.34 -16.72 -4.52
CA VAL A 288 -0.94 -17.58 -5.56
C VAL A 288 -2.34 -17.08 -5.94
N CYS A 289 -3.18 -16.73 -4.99
CA CYS A 289 -4.51 -16.16 -5.27
C CYS A 289 -4.42 -14.82 -6.01
N THR A 290 -3.50 -13.92 -5.59
CA THR A 290 -3.32 -12.61 -6.22
C THR A 290 -2.86 -12.72 -7.68
N LEU A 291 -2.05 -13.74 -8.01
CA LEU A 291 -1.57 -13.98 -9.37
C LEU A 291 -2.56 -14.77 -10.24
N ALA A 292 -3.48 -15.53 -9.64
CA ALA A 292 -4.35 -16.45 -10.37
C ALA A 292 -5.72 -15.87 -10.71
N PHE A 293 -6.24 -14.96 -9.91
CA PHE A 293 -7.60 -14.47 -10.05
C PHE A 293 -7.65 -12.98 -10.41
N SER A 294 -8.65 -12.63 -11.19
CA SER A 294 -9.00 -11.25 -11.50
C SER A 294 -9.42 -10.52 -10.22
N GLN A 295 -8.92 -9.29 -10.06
CA GLN A 295 -9.35 -8.41 -8.98
C GLN A 295 -9.30 -6.97 -9.45
N THR A 296 -10.46 -6.41 -9.83
CA THR A 296 -10.60 -5.02 -10.24
C THR A 296 -11.49 -4.25 -9.25
N LEU A 297 -11.17 -2.98 -9.03
CA LEU A 297 -11.81 -2.15 -8.03
C LEU A 297 -12.66 -1.06 -8.69
N ASN A 298 -13.84 -0.81 -8.14
CA ASN A 298 -14.62 0.36 -8.47
C ASN A 298 -14.04 1.60 -7.78
N ILE A 299 -13.73 2.65 -8.54
CA ILE A 299 -13.22 3.92 -8.03
C ILE A 299 -14.20 5.09 -8.17
N GLU A 300 -15.43 4.83 -8.61
CA GLU A 300 -16.43 5.90 -8.82
C GLU A 300 -16.66 6.75 -7.57
N LYS A 301 -16.62 6.15 -6.40
CA LYS A 301 -16.79 6.86 -5.14
C LYS A 301 -15.67 7.87 -4.91
N ALA A 302 -14.42 7.49 -5.17
CA ALA A 302 -13.27 8.39 -5.11
C ALA A 302 -13.39 9.51 -6.16
N GLN A 303 -13.81 9.19 -7.38
CA GLN A 303 -14.03 10.19 -8.43
C GLN A 303 -15.12 11.20 -8.05
N LYS A 304 -16.25 10.74 -7.50
CA LYS A 304 -17.41 11.58 -7.19
C LYS A 304 -17.22 12.42 -5.93
N LYS A 305 -16.65 11.84 -4.85
CA LYS A 305 -16.56 12.50 -3.54
C LYS A 305 -15.21 13.17 -3.27
N LEU A 306 -14.10 12.60 -3.78
CA LEU A 306 -12.78 13.21 -3.66
C LEU A 306 -12.40 14.07 -4.87
N GLY A 307 -13.14 13.96 -5.98
CA GLY A 307 -12.69 14.53 -7.26
C GLY A 307 -11.45 13.83 -7.81
N TYR A 308 -11.16 12.60 -7.33
CA TYR A 308 -9.96 11.85 -7.70
C TYR A 308 -9.93 11.54 -9.19
N LYS A 309 -8.81 11.91 -9.81
CA LYS A 309 -8.43 11.50 -11.16
C LYS A 309 -6.96 11.12 -11.13
N PRO A 310 -6.56 10.00 -11.73
CA PRO A 310 -5.15 9.68 -11.88
C PRO A 310 -4.39 10.83 -12.55
N VAL A 311 -3.26 11.23 -11.97
CA VAL A 311 -2.38 12.29 -12.50
C VAL A 311 -1.34 11.73 -13.47
N ILE A 312 -1.19 10.41 -13.51
CA ILE A 312 -0.31 9.69 -14.43
C ILE A 312 -0.99 8.38 -14.83
N SER A 313 -1.03 8.07 -16.13
CA SER A 313 -1.57 6.81 -16.65
C SER A 313 -0.65 5.61 -16.33
N LEU A 314 -1.17 4.41 -16.53
CA LEU A 314 -0.38 3.18 -16.33
C LEU A 314 0.84 3.16 -17.25
N SER A 315 0.65 3.43 -18.53
CA SER A 315 1.72 3.39 -19.54
C SER A 315 2.77 4.49 -19.31
N GLU A 316 2.36 5.72 -18.99
CA GLU A 316 3.31 6.79 -18.62
C GLU A 316 4.16 6.42 -17.42
N GLY A 317 3.54 5.84 -16.37
CA GLY A 317 4.27 5.39 -15.18
C GLY A 317 5.25 4.24 -15.46
N ILE A 318 4.91 3.33 -16.36
CA ILE A 318 5.80 2.25 -16.81
C ILE A 318 6.98 2.82 -17.61
N VAL A 319 6.74 3.77 -18.50
CA VAL A 319 7.81 4.46 -19.27
C VAL A 319 8.72 5.25 -18.34
N GLU A 320 8.17 6.00 -17.38
CA GLU A 320 8.96 6.72 -16.36
C GLU A 320 9.91 5.76 -15.61
N TYR A 321 9.38 4.62 -15.15
CA TYR A 321 10.18 3.61 -14.46
C TYR A 321 11.26 3.01 -15.37
N GLY A 322 10.92 2.68 -16.62
CA GLY A 322 11.84 2.10 -17.59
C GLY A 322 13.03 3.02 -17.91
N ASN A 323 12.78 4.32 -18.08
CA ASN A 323 13.83 5.32 -18.29
C ASN A 323 14.78 5.40 -17.09
N TRP A 324 14.20 5.54 -15.88
CA TRP A 324 14.97 5.54 -14.64
C TRP A 324 15.82 4.27 -14.47
N TRP A 325 15.26 3.09 -14.77
CA TRP A 325 15.97 1.82 -14.68
C TRP A 325 17.19 1.77 -15.59
N LYS A 326 17.03 2.18 -16.87
CA LYS A 326 18.10 2.20 -17.86
C LYS A 326 19.25 3.16 -17.49
N GLU A 327 18.93 4.27 -16.84
CA GLU A 327 19.92 5.22 -16.35
C GLU A 327 20.73 4.66 -15.17
N HIS A 328 20.08 3.93 -14.25
CA HIS A 328 20.69 3.46 -13.00
C HIS A 328 21.35 2.07 -13.12
N GLN A 329 21.14 1.34 -14.21
CA GLN A 329 21.86 0.10 -14.48
C GLN A 329 23.16 0.31 -15.28
N LYS A 330 23.42 1.52 -15.80
CA LYS A 330 24.64 1.85 -16.51
C LYS A 330 25.80 2.29 -15.59
N GLY A 331 25.59 2.33 -14.28
CA GLY A 331 26.61 2.52 -13.23
C GLY A 331 26.78 1.21 -12.47
#